data_9eb0e49ef53a3c34e16582321580aa00
#
_entry.id   9eb0e49ef53a3c34e16582321580aa00
#
_cell.length_a   1.000
_cell.length_b   1.000
_cell.length_c   1.000
_cell.angle_alpha   90.00
_cell.angle_beta   90.00
_cell.angle_gamma   90.00
#
_symmetry.space_group_name_H-M   'P 1'
#
loop_
_entity.id
_entity.type
_entity.pdbx_description
1 polymer ?
#
loop_
_entity_poly.entity_id
_entity_poly.type
_entity_poly.pdbx_seq_one_letter_code
_entity_poly.pdbx_strand_id
1 'polypeptide(L)'
;PIAFVSEHSETLVELDIEYKEIADANGCKNYTRVPALGINEDFIKAMSELIIKKNEYKINENLHPPKIQCPSNFKKCPCLNYE
;
A
#
# COMPACT_ATOMS: atom_id res chain seq x y z
N PRO A 1 2.75 8.50 1.98
CA PRO A 1 1.89 7.71 2.88
C PRO A 1 1.34 6.46 2.18
N ILE A 2 2.15 5.44 2.07
CA ILE A 2 1.83 4.24 1.28
C ILE A 2 0.58 3.47 1.79
N ALA A 3 0.25 3.61 3.06
CA ALA A 3 -0.90 2.93 3.66
C ALA A 3 -2.24 3.63 3.38
N PHE A 4 -2.22 4.85 2.86
CA PHE A 4 -3.43 5.65 2.65
C PHE A 4 -3.85 5.63 1.19
N VAL A 5 -5.07 5.18 0.96
CA VAL A 5 -5.67 5.16 -0.39
C VAL A 5 -6.34 6.48 -0.73
N SER A 6 -6.90 7.16 0.27
CA SER A 6 -7.59 8.45 0.10
C SER A 6 -7.03 9.53 1.00
N GLU A 7 -7.20 10.78 0.61
CA GLU A 7 -6.91 11.93 1.44
C GLU A 7 -7.92 12.03 2.58
N HIS A 8 -7.45 12.24 3.81
CA HIS A 8 -8.27 12.38 5.01
C HIS A 8 -7.52 13.21 6.07
N SER A 9 -8.03 13.28 7.31
CA SER A 9 -7.46 14.14 8.35
C SER A 9 -5.99 13.82 8.67
N GLU A 10 -5.58 12.56 8.64
CA GLU A 10 -4.16 12.21 8.88
C GLU A 10 -3.26 12.73 7.77
N THR A 11 -3.68 12.71 6.52
CA THR A 11 -2.88 13.26 5.41
C THR A 11 -2.94 14.78 5.35
N LEU A 12 -4.12 15.37 5.51
CA LEU A 12 -4.33 16.81 5.30
C LEU A 12 -3.93 17.66 6.51
N VAL A 13 -4.06 17.14 7.72
CA VAL A 13 -3.73 17.87 8.96
C VAL A 13 -2.41 17.39 9.53
N GLU A 14 -2.27 16.12 9.83
CA GLU A 14 -1.05 15.62 10.49
C GLU A 14 0.17 15.70 9.58
N LEU A 15 0.06 15.20 8.34
CA LEU A 15 1.21 15.19 7.44
C LEU A 15 1.44 16.55 6.76
N ASP A 16 0.41 17.21 6.27
CA ASP A 16 0.57 18.44 5.51
C ASP A 16 0.80 19.69 6.37
N ILE A 17 0.32 19.71 7.61
CA ILE A 17 0.43 20.85 8.52
C ILE A 17 1.39 20.55 9.66
N GLU A 18 1.04 19.63 10.54
CA GLU A 18 1.76 19.39 11.79
C GLU A 18 3.18 18.89 11.57
N TYR A 19 3.37 17.86 10.76
CA TYR A 19 4.70 17.33 10.47
C TYR A 19 5.53 18.26 9.59
N LYS A 20 4.88 19.02 8.72
CA LYS A 20 5.56 20.07 7.96
C LYS A 20 6.11 21.16 8.88
N GLU A 21 5.33 21.61 9.86
CA GLU A 21 5.79 22.59 10.87
C GLU A 21 6.99 22.06 11.68
N ILE A 22 6.96 20.78 12.09
CA ILE A 22 8.08 20.14 12.79
C ILE A 22 9.31 20.09 11.89
N ALA A 23 9.16 19.72 10.63
CA ALA A 23 10.26 19.68 9.68
C ALA A 23 10.87 21.06 9.46
N ASP A 24 10.07 22.10 9.27
CA ASP A 24 10.51 23.48 9.10
C ASP A 24 11.25 23.99 10.34
N ALA A 25 10.73 23.70 11.55
CA ALA A 25 11.36 24.08 12.81
C ALA A 25 12.72 23.40 13.06
N ASN A 26 12.96 22.25 12.46
CA ASN A 26 14.21 21.48 12.57
C ASN A 26 15.15 21.65 11.36
N GLY A 27 14.91 22.63 10.52
CA GLY A 27 15.80 22.99 9.41
C GLY A 27 15.67 22.11 8.18
N CYS A 28 14.61 21.31 8.06
CA CYS A 28 14.31 20.56 6.85
C CYS A 28 13.77 21.52 5.77
N LYS A 29 14.59 21.82 4.77
CA LYS A 29 14.25 22.82 3.74
C LYS A 29 13.22 22.37 2.71
N ASN A 30 13.13 21.05 2.50
CA ASN A 30 12.24 20.46 1.51
C ASN A 30 11.36 19.40 2.19
N TYR A 31 10.11 19.72 2.38
CA TYR A 31 9.11 18.79 2.84
C TYR A 31 8.01 18.62 1.78
N THR A 32 7.93 17.45 1.19
CA THR A 32 6.94 17.14 0.15
C THR A 32 6.17 15.88 0.55
N ARG A 33 4.86 15.99 0.65
CA ARG A 33 4.00 14.82 0.80
C ARG A 33 3.46 14.38 -0.55
N VAL A 34 3.73 13.13 -0.89
CA VAL A 34 3.14 12.50 -2.08
C VAL A 34 1.65 12.29 -1.85
N PRO A 35 0.77 12.68 -2.79
CA PRO A 35 -0.67 12.43 -2.66
C PRO A 35 -1.01 10.96 -2.49
N ALA A 36 -2.09 10.67 -1.79
CA ALA A 36 -2.66 9.33 -1.75
C ALA A 36 -3.10 8.88 -3.15
N LEU A 37 -3.15 7.57 -3.38
CA LEU A 37 -3.43 7.03 -4.72
C LEU A 37 -4.84 7.39 -5.23
N GLY A 38 -5.85 7.39 -4.35
CA GLY A 38 -7.22 7.78 -4.70
C GLY A 38 -7.73 7.02 -5.93
N ILE A 39 -8.11 7.77 -6.94
CA ILE A 39 -8.60 7.25 -8.22
C ILE A 39 -7.53 7.26 -9.32
N ASN A 40 -6.26 7.16 -8.97
CA ASN A 40 -5.18 7.06 -9.95
C ASN A 40 -5.46 5.92 -10.92
N GLU A 41 -5.34 6.19 -12.22
CA GLU A 41 -5.70 5.23 -13.29
C GLU A 41 -4.88 3.94 -13.22
N ASP A 42 -3.58 4.04 -12.98
CA ASP A 42 -2.70 2.87 -12.86
C ASP A 42 -3.04 2.02 -11.65
N PHE A 43 -3.41 2.65 -10.54
CA PHE A 43 -3.84 1.96 -9.32
C PHE A 43 -5.16 1.22 -9.54
N ILE A 44 -6.15 1.85 -10.16
CA ILE A 44 -7.44 1.23 -10.50
C ILE A 44 -7.24 0.06 -11.47
N LYS A 45 -6.39 0.25 -12.48
CA LYS A 45 -6.04 -0.80 -13.43
C LYS A 45 -5.39 -2.00 -12.74
N ALA A 46 -4.43 -1.77 -11.86
CA ALA A 46 -3.76 -2.83 -11.11
C ALA A 46 -4.73 -3.63 -10.24
N MET A 47 -5.65 -2.97 -9.54
CA MET A 47 -6.69 -3.64 -8.76
C MET A 47 -7.63 -4.45 -9.65
N SER A 48 -8.03 -3.90 -10.79
CA SER A 48 -8.90 -4.59 -11.75
C SER A 48 -8.24 -5.86 -12.30
N GLU A 49 -6.96 -5.78 -12.64
CA GLU A 49 -6.18 -6.94 -13.10
C GLU A 49 -6.08 -8.03 -12.04
N LEU A 50 -5.89 -7.67 -10.78
CA LEU A 50 -5.87 -8.64 -9.67
C LEU A 50 -7.22 -9.36 -9.52
N ILE A 51 -8.33 -8.64 -9.65
CA ILE A 51 -9.68 -9.21 -9.57
C ILE A 51 -9.93 -10.17 -10.74
N ILE A 52 -9.57 -9.76 -11.96
CA ILE A 52 -9.72 -10.60 -13.16
C ILE A 52 -8.90 -11.89 -13.02
N LYS A 53 -7.63 -11.76 -12.64
CA LYS A 53 -6.75 -12.92 -12.43
C LYS A 53 -7.29 -13.85 -11.34
N LYS A 54 -7.83 -13.30 -10.25
CA LYS A 54 -8.41 -14.12 -9.18
C LYS A 54 -9.62 -14.93 -9.66
N ASN A 55 -10.43 -14.37 -10.54
CA ASN A 55 -11.59 -15.08 -11.12
C ASN A 55 -11.17 -16.19 -12.11
N GLU A 56 -10.00 -16.05 -12.73
CA GLU A 56 -9.42 -17.07 -13.64
C GLU A 56 -8.74 -18.20 -12.87
N TYR A 57 -8.26 -17.95 -11.65
CA TYR A 57 -7.62 -18.97 -10.82
C TYR A 57 -8.65 -19.84 -10.09
N LYS A 58 -8.34 -21.13 -9.97
CA LYS A 58 -9.07 -22.00 -9.04
C LYS A 58 -8.93 -21.48 -7.62
N ILE A 59 -9.94 -21.72 -6.81
CA ILE A 59 -10.12 -21.19 -5.43
C ILE A 59 -8.88 -21.33 -4.54
N ASN A 60 -7.93 -22.19 -4.87
CA ASN A 60 -6.75 -22.52 -4.06
C ASN A 60 -5.43 -21.95 -4.59
N GLU A 61 -5.45 -21.11 -5.62
CA GLU A 61 -4.20 -20.52 -6.13
C GLU A 61 -3.92 -19.17 -5.48
N ASN A 62 -2.70 -19.02 -4.96
CA ASN A 62 -2.26 -17.78 -4.32
C ASN A 62 -2.18 -16.62 -5.32
N LEU A 63 -2.67 -15.45 -4.93
CA LEU A 63 -2.51 -14.21 -5.68
C LEU A 63 -1.06 -13.72 -5.76
N HIS A 64 -0.19 -14.30 -4.94
CA HIS A 64 1.21 -13.89 -4.90
C HIS A 64 2.00 -14.60 -6.01
N PRO A 65 2.90 -13.88 -6.68
CA PRO A 65 3.84 -14.52 -7.59
C PRO A 65 4.59 -15.63 -6.85
N PRO A 66 4.84 -16.77 -7.48
CA PRO A 66 5.50 -17.91 -6.83
C PRO A 66 6.92 -17.61 -6.28
N LYS A 67 7.46 -16.43 -6.62
CA LYS A 67 8.77 -15.97 -6.14
C LYS A 67 8.74 -15.18 -4.82
N ILE A 68 7.57 -14.75 -4.36
CA ILE A 68 7.43 -14.01 -3.10
C ILE A 68 6.83 -14.96 -2.07
N GLN A 69 7.68 -15.76 -1.47
CA GLN A 69 7.32 -16.61 -0.33
C GLN A 69 7.88 -16.00 0.94
N CYS A 70 7.05 -15.89 1.96
CA CYS A 70 7.52 -15.54 3.29
C CYS A 70 8.47 -16.61 3.79
N PRO A 71 9.54 -16.24 4.54
CA PRO A 71 10.40 -17.22 5.19
C PRO A 71 9.58 -18.22 6.03
N SER A 72 9.99 -19.48 6.04
CA SER A 72 9.26 -20.58 6.68
C SER A 72 9.05 -20.41 8.19
N ASN A 73 9.84 -19.56 8.83
CA ASN A 73 9.67 -19.21 10.24
C ASN A 73 8.51 -18.23 10.51
N PHE A 74 7.96 -17.58 9.48
CA PHE A 74 6.78 -16.73 9.62
C PHE A 74 5.48 -17.53 9.57
N LYS A 75 5.28 -18.38 10.56
CA LYS A 75 4.17 -19.36 10.63
C LYS A 75 2.75 -18.75 10.53
N LYS A 76 2.61 -17.45 10.76
CA LYS A 76 1.33 -16.73 10.65
C LYS A 76 1.12 -16.11 9.26
N CYS A 77 2.06 -16.24 8.35
CA CYS A 77 1.90 -15.74 6.99
C CYS A 77 0.83 -16.56 6.26
N PRO A 78 -0.21 -15.92 5.73
CA PRO A 78 -1.27 -16.64 5.01
C PRO A 78 -0.75 -17.34 3.76
N CYS A 79 0.36 -16.89 3.18
CA CYS A 79 0.96 -17.51 2.00
C CYS A 79 1.61 -18.88 2.28
N LEU A 80 1.89 -19.22 3.54
CA LEU A 80 2.49 -20.51 3.95
C LEU A 80 1.45 -21.55 4.36
N ASN A 81 0.20 -21.14 4.60
CA ASN A 81 -0.85 -21.98 5.16
C ASN A 81 -1.90 -22.41 4.11
N TYR A 82 -1.63 -22.19 2.84
CA TYR A 82 -2.48 -22.67 1.76
C TYR A 82 -1.97 -24.04 1.29
N GLU A 83 -2.53 -25.04 1.90
CA GLU A 83 -2.52 -26.39 1.31
C GLU A 83 -3.69 -26.54 0.34
#